data_fb271a0720af82cd779d9f1d1bf21cc0
#
_entry.id   fb271a0720af82cd779d9f1d1bf21cc0
#
_cell.length_a   1.000
_cell.length_b   1.000
_cell.length_c   1.000
_cell.angle_alpha   90.00
_cell.angle_beta   90.00
_cell.angle_gamma   90.00
#
_symmetry.space_group_name_H-M   'P 1'
#
loop_
_entity.id
_entity.type
_entity.pdbx_description
1 polymer ?
#
loop_
_entity_poly.entity_id
_entity_poly.type
_entity_poly.pdbx_seq_one_letter_code
_entity_poly.pdbx_strand_id
1 'polypeptide(L)'
;MVIVSSGLATIIGISIGVLVTRPMGRQYLPLVSNLSSLGQTFPPVAVLALAVPLLGFGFKPTVAALLLYGLLPILRNTIAGIENIPADVREAAYGMGMSSWQVLFRIELPLALKVIMSGIRISVVINIGTATVGATIGAGGLGSPIIAGLVAENPAFVLEGAIPAALLAFSADALLGNIEKTISTA
;
A
#
# COMPACT_ATOMS: atom_id res chain seq x y z
N MET A 1 3.52 -11.37 -7.98
CA MET A 1 4.25 -10.30 -7.26
C MET A 1 3.28 -9.35 -6.56
N VAL A 2 2.46 -8.58 -7.28
CA VAL A 2 1.56 -7.55 -6.71
C VAL A 2 0.66 -8.09 -5.60
N ILE A 3 -0.05 -9.20 -5.80
CA ILE A 3 -0.96 -9.77 -4.79
C ILE A 3 -0.21 -10.11 -3.50
N VAL A 4 0.96 -10.74 -3.61
CA VAL A 4 1.76 -11.14 -2.43
C VAL A 4 2.27 -9.91 -1.69
N SER A 5 2.88 -8.95 -2.41
CA SER A 5 3.42 -7.75 -1.78
C SER A 5 2.33 -6.87 -1.18
N SER A 6 1.21 -6.65 -1.89
CA SER A 6 0.10 -5.84 -1.37
C SER A 6 -0.62 -6.52 -0.19
N GLY A 7 -0.76 -7.85 -0.22
CA GLY A 7 -1.32 -8.60 0.91
C GLY A 7 -0.46 -8.48 2.17
N LEU A 8 0.86 -8.70 2.04
CA LEU A 8 1.81 -8.52 3.15
C LEU A 8 1.85 -7.06 3.62
N ALA A 9 1.90 -6.10 2.68
CA ALA A 9 1.88 -4.68 3.00
C ALA A 9 0.60 -4.29 3.78
N THR A 10 -0.55 -4.87 3.43
CA THR A 10 -1.81 -4.63 4.12
C THR A 10 -1.75 -5.10 5.56
N ILE A 11 -1.34 -6.35 5.78
CA ILE A 11 -1.23 -6.91 7.14
C ILE A 11 -0.25 -6.09 7.99
N ILE A 12 0.96 -5.85 7.47
CA ILE A 12 2.01 -5.12 8.20
C ILE A 12 1.61 -3.66 8.42
N GLY A 13 1.11 -2.98 7.37
CA GLY A 13 0.75 -1.57 7.41
C GLY A 13 -0.38 -1.27 8.38
N ILE A 14 -1.44 -2.08 8.38
CA ILE A 14 -2.54 -1.95 9.34
C ILE A 14 -2.03 -2.24 10.75
N SER A 15 -1.26 -3.33 10.94
CA SER A 15 -0.76 -3.70 12.26
C SER A 15 0.13 -2.61 12.87
N ILE A 16 1.09 -2.09 12.12
CA ILE A 16 1.95 -0.99 12.58
C ILE A 16 1.13 0.29 12.78
N GLY A 17 0.25 0.65 11.85
CA GLY A 17 -0.61 1.84 11.95
C GLY A 17 -1.46 1.82 13.22
N VAL A 18 -2.11 0.69 13.51
CA VAL A 18 -2.85 0.50 14.75
C VAL A 18 -1.94 0.59 15.98
N LEU A 19 -0.77 -0.05 15.95
CA LEU A 19 0.15 -0.08 17.09
C LEU A 19 0.63 1.33 17.48
N VAL A 20 1.02 2.15 16.51
CA VAL A 20 1.55 3.48 16.77
C VAL A 20 0.48 4.50 17.18
N THR A 21 -0.81 4.21 16.96
CA THR A 21 -1.91 5.02 17.47
C THR A 21 -2.32 4.65 18.90
N ARG A 22 -1.80 3.53 19.45
CA ARG A 22 -2.04 3.11 20.86
C ARG A 22 -1.12 3.82 21.84
N PRO A 23 -1.49 3.91 23.12
CA PRO A 23 -0.67 4.55 24.15
C PRO A 23 0.77 4.02 24.18
N MET A 24 0.97 2.71 24.03
CA MET A 24 2.29 2.07 24.01
C MET A 24 3.15 2.45 22.80
N GLY A 25 2.54 2.70 21.66
CA GLY A 25 3.24 3.01 20.40
C GLY A 25 3.29 4.50 20.06
N ARG A 26 2.53 5.34 20.76
CA ARG A 26 2.30 6.73 20.40
C ARG A 26 3.59 7.58 20.34
N GLN A 27 4.58 7.23 21.12
CA GLN A 27 5.92 7.87 21.06
C GLN A 27 6.62 7.68 19.69
N TYR A 28 6.30 6.62 18.96
CA TYR A 28 6.87 6.32 17.64
C TYR A 28 6.05 6.89 16.49
N LEU A 29 4.84 7.42 16.73
CA LEU A 29 3.95 7.93 15.70
C LEU A 29 4.60 9.02 14.83
N PRO A 30 5.30 10.05 15.36
CA PRO A 30 5.97 11.04 14.52
C PRO A 30 7.07 10.43 13.65
N LEU A 31 7.85 9.50 14.20
CA LEU A 31 8.91 8.81 13.48
C LEU A 31 8.33 8.00 12.30
N VAL A 32 7.31 7.20 12.58
CA VAL A 32 6.67 6.34 11.57
C VAL A 32 5.98 7.17 10.49
N SER A 33 5.29 8.25 10.85
CA SER A 33 4.64 9.16 9.91
C SER A 33 5.66 9.85 9.00
N ASN A 34 6.78 10.34 9.56
CA ASN A 34 7.84 10.99 8.79
C ASN A 34 8.54 10.00 7.85
N LEU A 35 8.88 8.80 8.34
CA LEU A 35 9.48 7.75 7.51
C LEU A 35 8.55 7.33 6.37
N SER A 36 7.23 7.24 6.62
CA SER A 36 6.25 6.93 5.58
C SER A 36 6.21 8.02 4.50
N SER A 37 6.28 9.28 4.90
CA SER A 37 6.29 10.41 3.95
C SER A 37 7.58 10.46 3.14
N LEU A 38 8.73 10.31 3.78
CA LEU A 38 10.03 10.29 3.12
C LEU A 38 10.19 9.09 2.20
N GLY A 39 9.72 7.90 2.61
CA GLY A 39 9.82 6.69 1.81
C GLY A 39 9.14 6.81 0.44
N GLN A 40 8.08 7.61 0.32
CA GLN A 40 7.40 7.86 -0.96
C GLN A 40 8.17 8.79 -1.90
N THR A 41 9.19 9.50 -1.42
CA THR A 41 10.02 10.38 -2.26
C THR A 41 11.11 9.63 -3.02
N PHE A 42 11.46 8.42 -2.57
CA PHE A 42 12.48 7.61 -3.26
C PHE A 42 11.96 7.11 -4.61
N PRO A 43 12.74 7.19 -5.70
CA PRO A 43 12.34 6.61 -6.97
C PRO A 43 12.23 5.08 -6.89
N PRO A 44 11.16 4.45 -7.43
CA PRO A 44 11.01 2.99 -7.42
C PRO A 44 12.20 2.24 -7.99
N VAL A 45 12.81 2.76 -9.06
CA VAL A 45 14.01 2.17 -9.69
C VAL A 45 15.18 2.15 -8.71
N ALA A 46 15.37 3.20 -7.91
CA ALA A 46 16.45 3.26 -6.93
C ALA A 46 16.30 2.20 -5.84
N VAL A 47 15.07 1.98 -5.35
CA VAL A 47 14.81 0.93 -4.35
C VAL A 47 15.06 -0.45 -4.93
N LEU A 48 14.63 -0.70 -6.18
CA LEU A 48 14.94 -1.94 -6.89
C LEU A 48 16.44 -2.15 -7.03
N ALA A 49 17.18 -1.12 -7.46
CA ALA A 49 18.63 -1.20 -7.64
C ALA A 49 19.37 -1.49 -6.32
N LEU A 50 18.92 -0.90 -5.21
CA LEU A 50 19.49 -1.15 -3.88
C LEU A 50 19.15 -2.56 -3.34
N ALA A 51 18.03 -3.15 -3.77
CA ALA A 51 17.64 -4.49 -3.35
C ALA A 51 18.42 -5.59 -4.09
N VAL A 52 18.87 -5.35 -5.32
CA VAL A 52 19.57 -6.35 -6.17
C VAL A 52 20.84 -6.90 -5.52
N PRO A 53 21.77 -6.12 -4.96
CA PRO A 53 22.99 -6.66 -4.34
C PRO A 53 22.70 -7.60 -3.16
N LEU A 54 21.57 -7.43 -2.48
CA LEU A 54 21.18 -8.20 -1.29
C LEU A 54 20.36 -9.46 -1.64
N LEU A 55 19.46 -9.35 -2.63
CA LEU A 55 18.44 -10.36 -2.93
C LEU A 55 18.61 -11.03 -4.29
N GLY A 56 19.62 -10.59 -5.10
CA GLY A 56 19.81 -11.03 -6.47
C GLY A 56 18.84 -10.34 -7.44
N PHE A 57 18.78 -10.83 -8.67
CA PHE A 57 17.87 -10.34 -9.71
C PHE A 57 16.52 -11.04 -9.68
N GLY A 58 15.50 -10.41 -10.28
CA GLY A 58 14.21 -11.02 -10.57
C GLY A 58 13.15 -10.84 -9.48
N PHE A 59 12.46 -11.92 -9.13
CA PHE A 59 11.24 -11.90 -8.30
C PHE A 59 11.45 -11.34 -6.89
N LYS A 60 12.48 -11.80 -6.18
CA LYS A 60 12.68 -11.47 -4.76
C LYS A 60 12.89 -9.97 -4.48
N PRO A 61 13.86 -9.28 -5.14
CA PRO A 61 14.05 -7.85 -4.92
C PRO A 61 12.83 -7.04 -5.37
N THR A 62 12.12 -7.48 -6.41
CA THR A 62 10.89 -6.82 -6.87
C THR A 62 9.79 -6.90 -5.82
N VAL A 63 9.54 -8.08 -5.25
CA VAL A 63 8.53 -8.23 -4.17
C VAL A 63 8.90 -7.41 -2.95
N ALA A 64 10.17 -7.35 -2.56
CA ALA A 64 10.63 -6.53 -1.44
C ALA A 64 10.40 -5.03 -1.70
N ALA A 65 10.73 -4.54 -2.88
CA ALA A 65 10.48 -3.15 -3.27
C ALA A 65 8.98 -2.83 -3.30
N LEU A 66 8.16 -3.69 -3.91
CA LEU A 66 6.70 -3.53 -3.94
C LEU A 66 6.09 -3.54 -2.54
N LEU A 67 6.61 -4.38 -1.64
CA LEU A 67 6.17 -4.42 -0.25
C LEU A 67 6.45 -3.08 0.45
N LEU A 68 7.65 -2.55 0.31
CA LEU A 68 8.02 -1.27 0.90
C LEU A 68 7.14 -0.13 0.35
N TYR A 69 6.96 -0.05 -0.96
CA TYR A 69 6.12 0.97 -1.58
C TYR A 69 4.65 0.85 -1.21
N GLY A 70 4.13 -0.38 -1.21
CA GLY A 70 2.73 -0.63 -0.87
C GLY A 70 2.42 -0.41 0.60
N LEU A 71 3.41 -0.59 1.49
CA LEU A 71 3.27 -0.40 2.92
C LEU A 71 2.93 1.06 3.29
N LEU A 72 3.59 2.02 2.63
CA LEU A 72 3.54 3.43 3.01
C LEU A 72 2.14 4.06 2.92
N PRO A 73 1.38 3.91 1.80
CA PRO A 73 0.01 4.42 1.72
C PRO A 73 -0.92 3.77 2.75
N ILE A 74 -0.81 2.47 2.96
CA ILE A 74 -1.66 1.73 3.89
C ILE A 74 -1.41 2.20 5.33
N LEU A 75 -0.15 2.28 5.72
CA LEU A 75 0.27 2.75 7.03
C LEU A 75 -0.23 4.17 7.32
N ARG A 76 0.01 5.10 6.38
CA ARG A 76 -0.43 6.49 6.50
C ARG A 76 -1.95 6.61 6.61
N ASN A 77 -2.69 5.89 5.78
CA ASN A 77 -4.15 5.92 5.81
C ASN A 77 -4.72 5.23 7.06
N THR A 78 -4.06 4.19 7.57
CA THR A 78 -4.47 3.55 8.84
C THR A 78 -4.30 4.53 10.01
N ILE A 79 -3.16 5.20 10.10
CA ILE A 79 -2.91 6.21 11.13
C ILE A 79 -3.94 7.35 11.00
N ALA A 80 -4.09 7.92 9.82
CA ALA A 80 -5.03 9.01 9.57
C ALA A 80 -6.47 8.61 9.87
N GLY A 81 -6.88 7.41 9.46
CA GLY A 81 -8.24 6.90 9.70
C GLY A 81 -8.57 6.79 11.18
N ILE A 82 -7.62 6.31 11.99
CA ILE A 82 -7.80 6.19 13.44
C ILE A 82 -7.70 7.56 14.12
N GLU A 83 -6.72 8.38 13.79
CA GLU A 83 -6.51 9.68 14.46
C GLU A 83 -7.64 10.69 14.19
N ASN A 84 -8.29 10.62 13.03
CA ASN A 84 -9.40 11.50 12.65
C ASN A 84 -10.75 11.12 13.30
N ILE A 85 -10.83 10.06 14.09
CA ILE A 85 -12.04 9.73 14.83
C ILE A 85 -12.25 10.77 15.94
N PRO A 86 -13.45 11.42 16.02
CA PRO A 86 -13.73 12.42 17.01
C PRO A 86 -13.53 11.92 18.45
N ALA A 87 -13.02 12.78 19.32
CA ALA A 87 -12.69 12.40 20.71
C ALA A 87 -13.95 12.01 21.51
N ASP A 88 -15.06 12.71 21.27
CA ASP A 88 -16.36 12.45 21.90
C ASP A 88 -16.88 11.03 21.63
N VAL A 89 -16.64 10.48 20.44
CA VAL A 89 -16.98 9.09 20.10
C VAL A 89 -16.20 8.10 20.98
N ARG A 90 -14.91 8.36 21.20
CA ARG A 90 -14.07 7.53 22.06
C ARG A 90 -14.46 7.67 23.53
N GLU A 91 -14.69 8.90 23.97
CA GLU A 91 -15.10 9.19 25.34
C GLU A 91 -16.45 8.54 25.68
N ALA A 92 -17.42 8.60 24.77
CA ALA A 92 -18.70 7.91 24.91
C ALA A 92 -18.53 6.39 25.03
N ALA A 93 -17.65 5.78 24.21
CA ALA A 93 -17.37 4.35 24.26
C ALA A 93 -16.74 3.95 25.60
N TYR A 94 -15.76 4.71 26.09
CA TYR A 94 -15.17 4.47 27.42
C TYR A 94 -16.17 4.73 28.54
N GLY A 95 -17.04 5.75 28.41
CA GLY A 95 -18.12 6.03 29.36
C GLY A 95 -19.14 4.89 29.48
N MET A 96 -19.34 4.12 28.41
CA MET A 96 -20.12 2.88 28.39
C MET A 96 -19.40 1.67 28.98
N GLY A 97 -18.17 1.84 29.52
CA GLY A 97 -17.40 0.76 30.13
C GLY A 97 -16.65 -0.13 29.12
N MET A 98 -16.48 0.30 27.87
CA MET A 98 -15.74 -0.48 26.89
C MET A 98 -14.25 -0.48 27.20
N SER A 99 -13.59 -1.66 27.13
CA SER A 99 -12.15 -1.78 27.21
C SER A 99 -11.47 -1.21 25.94
N SER A 100 -10.19 -0.86 26.02
CA SER A 100 -9.42 -0.33 24.87
C SER A 100 -9.47 -1.23 23.64
N TRP A 101 -9.50 -2.56 23.81
CA TRP A 101 -9.64 -3.52 22.72
C TRP A 101 -11.05 -3.49 22.11
N GLN A 102 -12.09 -3.35 22.95
CA GLN A 102 -13.46 -3.22 22.45
C GLN A 102 -13.64 -1.90 21.68
N VAL A 103 -13.08 -0.80 22.17
CA VAL A 103 -13.09 0.48 21.45
C VAL A 103 -12.38 0.33 20.10
N LEU A 104 -11.19 -0.29 20.06
CA LEU A 104 -10.46 -0.51 18.82
C LEU A 104 -11.28 -1.30 17.78
N PHE A 105 -11.77 -2.49 18.16
CA PHE A 105 -12.38 -3.41 17.18
C PHE A 105 -13.84 -3.08 16.87
N ARG A 106 -14.60 -2.46 17.79
CA ARG A 106 -16.01 -2.18 17.60
C ARG A 106 -16.31 -0.75 17.17
N ILE A 107 -15.39 0.17 17.38
CA ILE A 107 -15.60 1.60 17.09
C ILE A 107 -14.54 2.11 16.12
N GLU A 108 -13.25 2.08 16.51
CA GLU A 108 -12.21 2.75 15.75
C GLU A 108 -11.93 2.09 14.39
N LEU A 109 -11.73 0.79 14.35
CA LEU A 109 -11.46 0.08 13.08
C LEU A 109 -12.64 0.15 12.10
N PRO A 110 -13.89 -0.07 12.50
CA PRO A 110 -15.04 0.12 11.61
C PRO A 110 -15.15 1.54 11.05
N LEU A 111 -14.96 2.57 11.89
CA LEU A 111 -15.01 3.97 11.45
C LEU A 111 -13.81 4.34 10.55
N ALA A 112 -12.63 3.81 10.84
CA ALA A 112 -11.42 4.03 10.04
C ALA A 112 -11.38 3.21 8.73
N LEU A 113 -12.24 2.19 8.60
CA LEU A 113 -12.14 1.18 7.53
C LEU A 113 -12.17 1.79 6.13
N LYS A 114 -13.00 2.81 5.89
CA LYS A 114 -13.07 3.52 4.62
C LYS A 114 -11.72 4.15 4.24
N VAL A 115 -11.07 4.83 5.19
CA VAL A 115 -9.77 5.47 4.96
C VAL A 115 -8.67 4.42 4.78
N ILE A 116 -8.72 3.33 5.54
CA ILE A 116 -7.81 2.20 5.40
C ILE A 116 -7.96 1.56 4.01
N MET A 117 -9.19 1.32 3.56
CA MET A 117 -9.45 0.77 2.22
C MET A 117 -8.92 1.66 1.10
N SER A 118 -9.06 2.99 1.23
CA SER A 118 -8.44 3.93 0.30
C SER A 118 -6.91 3.78 0.25
N GLY A 119 -6.27 3.57 1.39
CA GLY A 119 -4.82 3.27 1.46
C GLY A 119 -4.44 1.98 0.74
N ILE A 120 -5.22 0.91 0.93
CA ILE A 120 -5.02 -0.38 0.24
C ILE A 120 -5.18 -0.21 -1.28
N ARG A 121 -6.22 0.51 -1.71
CA ARG A 121 -6.48 0.81 -3.12
C ARG A 121 -5.30 1.54 -3.77
N ILE A 122 -4.83 2.62 -3.15
CA ILE A 122 -3.65 3.38 -3.61
C ILE A 122 -2.42 2.47 -3.70
N SER A 123 -2.18 1.65 -2.68
CA SER A 123 -1.07 0.70 -2.63
C SER A 123 -1.08 -0.29 -3.79
N VAL A 124 -2.24 -0.90 -4.07
CA VAL A 124 -2.37 -1.88 -5.17
C VAL A 124 -2.11 -1.24 -6.52
N VAL A 125 -2.68 -0.05 -6.78
CA VAL A 125 -2.48 0.68 -8.04
C VAL A 125 -1.01 1.07 -8.24
N ILE A 126 -0.35 1.62 -7.21
CA ILE A 126 1.08 1.93 -7.24
C ILE A 126 1.90 0.67 -7.51
N ASN A 127 1.58 -0.43 -6.85
CA ASN A 127 2.31 -1.69 -6.98
C ASN A 127 2.16 -2.29 -8.38
N ILE A 128 1.01 -2.16 -9.05
CA ILE A 128 0.86 -2.60 -10.45
C ILE A 128 1.81 -1.81 -11.37
N GLY A 129 1.83 -0.49 -11.24
CA GLY A 129 2.75 0.36 -12.01
C GLY A 129 4.22 0.06 -11.71
N THR A 130 4.59 -0.03 -10.43
CA THR A 130 5.98 -0.31 -10.01
C THR A 130 6.43 -1.72 -10.40
N ALA A 131 5.52 -2.70 -10.45
CA ALA A 131 5.84 -4.06 -10.89
C ALA A 131 6.33 -4.11 -12.35
N THR A 132 5.87 -3.20 -13.22
CA THR A 132 6.35 -3.13 -14.62
C THR A 132 7.82 -2.73 -14.67
N VAL A 133 8.27 -1.88 -13.74
CA VAL A 133 9.68 -1.47 -13.61
C VAL A 133 10.56 -2.64 -13.15
N GLY A 134 10.00 -3.60 -12.39
CA GLY A 134 10.71 -4.82 -11.99
C GLY A 134 11.23 -5.66 -13.14
N ALA A 135 10.68 -5.50 -14.35
CA ALA A 135 11.17 -6.15 -15.56
C ALA A 135 12.61 -5.75 -15.91
N THR A 136 13.07 -4.55 -15.54
CA THR A 136 14.45 -4.08 -15.74
C THR A 136 15.48 -4.95 -15.02
N ILE A 137 15.07 -5.59 -13.95
CA ILE A 137 15.90 -6.50 -13.14
C ILE A 137 15.51 -7.98 -13.32
N GLY A 138 14.80 -8.30 -14.41
CA GLY A 138 14.46 -9.69 -14.77
C GLY A 138 13.28 -10.28 -14.01
N ALA A 139 12.41 -9.47 -13.41
CA ALA A 139 11.21 -9.98 -12.71
C ALA A 139 10.10 -10.46 -13.68
N GLY A 140 10.19 -10.10 -14.95
CA GLY A 140 9.19 -10.50 -15.96
C GLY A 140 7.87 -9.72 -15.86
N GLY A 141 6.79 -10.34 -16.37
CA GLY A 141 5.45 -9.76 -16.36
C GLY A 141 5.20 -8.75 -17.48
N LEU A 142 4.17 -7.91 -17.31
CA LEU A 142 3.76 -6.91 -18.32
C LEU A 142 4.81 -5.82 -18.59
N GLY A 143 5.80 -5.69 -17.73
CA GLY A 143 6.93 -4.80 -17.96
C GLY A 143 7.93 -5.32 -19.00
N SER A 144 8.00 -6.64 -19.24
CA SER A 144 8.98 -7.21 -20.19
C SER A 144 8.82 -6.69 -21.61
N PRO A 145 7.63 -6.69 -22.23
CA PRO A 145 7.47 -6.10 -23.56
C PRO A 145 7.74 -4.59 -23.56
N ILE A 146 7.44 -3.87 -22.48
CA ILE A 146 7.77 -2.44 -22.38
C ILE A 146 9.27 -2.24 -22.49
N ILE A 147 10.06 -2.96 -21.69
CA ILE A 147 11.54 -2.86 -21.72
C ILE A 147 12.10 -3.32 -23.05
N ALA A 148 11.61 -4.44 -23.61
CA ALA A 148 12.02 -4.91 -24.92
C ALA A 148 11.73 -3.88 -26.02
N GLY A 149 10.56 -3.22 -25.96
CA GLY A 149 10.18 -2.17 -26.91
C GLY A 149 11.06 -0.92 -26.80
N LEU A 150 11.42 -0.53 -25.56
CA LEU A 150 12.35 0.58 -25.34
C LEU A 150 13.76 0.29 -25.91
N VAL A 151 14.27 -0.93 -25.68
CA VAL A 151 15.60 -1.34 -26.18
C VAL A 151 15.62 -1.49 -27.70
N ALA A 152 14.53 -2.00 -28.29
CA ALA A 152 14.40 -2.21 -29.73
C ALA A 152 13.89 -0.97 -30.50
N GLU A 153 13.66 0.15 -29.80
CA GLU A 153 13.02 1.36 -30.35
C GLU A 153 11.71 1.07 -31.09
N ASN A 154 10.96 0.07 -30.58
CA ASN A 154 9.70 -0.37 -31.19
C ASN A 154 8.50 0.00 -30.31
N PRO A 155 7.72 1.06 -30.69
CA PRO A 155 6.57 1.50 -29.92
C PRO A 155 5.46 0.45 -29.78
N ALA A 156 5.35 -0.50 -30.73
CA ALA A 156 4.31 -1.54 -30.67
C ALA A 156 4.50 -2.45 -29.46
N PHE A 157 5.74 -2.86 -29.15
CA PHE A 157 6.06 -3.65 -27.96
C PHE A 157 5.83 -2.85 -26.66
N VAL A 158 6.14 -1.54 -26.68
CA VAL A 158 5.84 -0.68 -25.52
C VAL A 158 4.33 -0.67 -25.24
N LEU A 159 3.51 -0.50 -26.27
CA LEU A 159 2.05 -0.49 -26.15
C LEU A 159 1.49 -1.87 -25.73
N GLU A 160 2.08 -2.96 -26.23
CA GLU A 160 1.71 -4.32 -25.86
C GLU A 160 1.79 -4.58 -24.34
N GLY A 161 2.78 -4.01 -23.68
CA GLY A 161 2.91 -4.12 -22.24
C GLY A 161 2.17 -3.03 -21.47
N ALA A 162 2.21 -1.77 -21.96
CA ALA A 162 1.66 -0.63 -21.26
C ALA A 162 0.13 -0.64 -21.19
N ILE A 163 -0.55 -1.00 -22.29
CA ILE A 163 -2.02 -1.04 -22.34
C ILE A 163 -2.59 -2.07 -21.37
N PRO A 164 -2.16 -3.35 -21.35
CA PRO A 164 -2.65 -4.31 -20.37
C PRO A 164 -2.30 -3.93 -18.93
N ALA A 165 -1.13 -3.34 -18.67
CA ALA A 165 -0.76 -2.89 -17.34
C ALA A 165 -1.69 -1.76 -16.85
N ALA A 166 -2.00 -0.78 -17.71
CA ALA A 166 -2.93 0.30 -17.40
C ALA A 166 -4.36 -0.23 -17.18
N LEU A 167 -4.83 -1.13 -18.03
CA LEU A 167 -6.15 -1.75 -17.88
C LEU A 167 -6.25 -2.56 -16.58
N LEU A 168 -5.20 -3.28 -16.21
CA LEU A 168 -5.13 -4.02 -14.96
C LEU A 168 -5.21 -3.07 -13.75
N ALA A 169 -4.44 -1.97 -13.78
CA ALA A 169 -4.44 -0.96 -12.73
C ALA A 169 -5.82 -0.29 -12.60
N PHE A 170 -6.43 0.09 -13.71
CA PHE A 170 -7.76 0.69 -13.74
C PHE A 170 -8.84 -0.28 -13.24
N SER A 171 -8.77 -1.55 -13.65
CA SER A 171 -9.71 -2.58 -13.20
C SER A 171 -9.59 -2.83 -11.71
N ALA A 172 -8.35 -2.92 -11.19
CA ALA A 172 -8.11 -3.08 -9.76
C ALA A 172 -8.60 -1.87 -8.96
N ASP A 173 -8.37 -0.65 -9.47
CA ASP A 173 -8.86 0.59 -8.87
C ASP A 173 -10.39 0.62 -8.81
N ALA A 174 -11.07 0.29 -9.90
CA ALA A 174 -12.53 0.26 -9.97
C ALA A 174 -13.13 -0.79 -9.04
N LEU A 175 -12.57 -2.00 -9.00
CA LEU A 175 -13.02 -3.08 -8.12
C LEU A 175 -12.86 -2.71 -6.64
N LEU A 176 -11.68 -2.23 -6.24
CA LEU A 176 -11.43 -1.83 -4.86
C LEU A 176 -12.25 -0.60 -4.47
N GLY A 177 -12.47 0.35 -5.39
CA GLY A 177 -13.33 1.50 -5.18
C GLY A 177 -14.80 1.12 -4.98
N ASN A 178 -15.30 0.08 -5.66
CA ASN A 178 -16.65 -0.42 -5.41
C ASN A 178 -16.76 -1.09 -4.03
N ILE A 179 -15.75 -1.86 -3.61
CA ILE A 179 -15.69 -2.44 -2.26
C ILE A 179 -15.68 -1.32 -1.20
N GLU A 180 -14.86 -0.30 -1.40
CA GLU A 180 -14.77 0.88 -0.51
C GLU A 180 -16.14 1.56 -0.34
N LYS A 181 -16.89 1.76 -1.43
CA LYS A 181 -18.24 2.33 -1.40
C LYS A 181 -19.23 1.47 -0.62
N THR A 182 -19.21 0.15 -0.86
CA THR A 182 -20.11 -0.79 -0.18
C THR A 182 -19.90 -0.79 1.34
N ILE A 183 -18.64 -0.73 1.78
CA ILE A 183 -18.28 -0.65 3.20
C ILE A 183 -18.72 0.69 3.80
N SER A 184 -18.74 1.77 3.02
CA SER A 184 -19.13 3.11 3.48
C SER A 184 -20.65 3.26 3.65
N THR A 185 -21.46 2.37 3.10
CA THR A 185 -22.93 2.42 3.16
C THR A 185 -23.52 1.44 4.18
N ALA A 186 -22.73 0.58 4.76
CA ALA A 186 -23.09 -0.36 5.82
C ALA A 186 -22.79 0.21 7.21
#